data_14aa57e3856985df55444dc83cd868e2
#
_entry.id   14aa57e3856985df55444dc83cd868e2
#
_cell.length_a   1.000
_cell.length_b   1.000
_cell.length_c   1.000
_cell.angle_alpha   90.00
_cell.angle_beta   90.00
_cell.angle_gamma   90.00
#
_symmetry.space_group_name_H-M   'P 1'
#
loop_
_entity.id
_entity.type
_entity.pdbx_description
1 polymer ?
#
loop_
_entity_poly.entity_id
_entity_poly.type
_entity_poly.pdbx_seq_one_letter_code
_entity_poly.pdbx_strand_id
1 'polypeptide(L)'
;MKLIFAEQAWEDYLHWQQTDKHITRRIHELIKDTTRNPFSGIGKPEPLRFALAGFWSRRINGEHRMVYKVEGNNLLLAQLRYHY
;
A
#
# COMPACT_ATOMS: atom_id res chain seq x y z
N MET A 1 -10.74 -4.20 9.63
CA MET A 1 -10.91 -2.96 8.84
C MET A 1 -11.29 -3.30 7.42
N LYS A 2 -12.00 -2.39 6.77
CA LYS A 2 -12.37 -2.56 5.36
C LYS A 2 -11.22 -2.14 4.47
N LEU A 3 -11.03 -2.87 3.37
CA LEU A 3 -10.05 -2.51 2.35
C LEU A 3 -10.78 -1.76 1.24
N ILE A 4 -10.30 -0.58 0.93
CA ILE A 4 -10.84 0.24 -0.15
C ILE A 4 -9.69 0.51 -1.12
N PHE A 5 -9.85 0.09 -2.37
CA PHE A 5 -8.86 0.35 -3.42
C PHE A 5 -9.29 1.57 -4.22
N ALA A 6 -8.45 2.59 -4.27
CA ALA A 6 -8.60 3.61 -5.29
C ALA A 6 -8.44 2.95 -6.65
N GLU A 7 -9.00 3.55 -7.69
CA GLU A 7 -8.94 2.98 -9.04
C GLU A 7 -7.50 2.68 -9.46
N GLN A 8 -6.58 3.61 -9.22
CA GLN A 8 -5.18 3.40 -9.56
C GLN A 8 -4.57 2.21 -8.83
N ALA A 9 -4.86 2.06 -7.54
CA ALA A 9 -4.34 0.94 -6.76
C ALA A 9 -4.87 -0.39 -7.29
N TRP A 10 -6.14 -0.43 -7.69
CA TRP A 10 -6.73 -1.63 -8.26
C TRP A 10 -6.07 -2.02 -9.58
N GLU A 11 -5.82 -1.04 -10.46
CA GLU A 11 -5.10 -1.27 -11.70
C GLU A 11 -3.67 -1.76 -11.45
N ASP A 12 -2.97 -1.17 -10.48
CA ASP A 12 -1.64 -1.60 -10.10
C ASP A 12 -1.64 -3.05 -9.61
N TYR A 13 -2.63 -3.38 -8.78
CA TYR A 13 -2.76 -4.74 -8.26
C TYR A 13 -2.98 -5.76 -9.38
N LEU A 14 -3.86 -5.45 -10.33
CA LEU A 14 -4.12 -6.32 -11.46
C LEU A 14 -2.87 -6.49 -12.34
N HIS A 15 -2.10 -5.41 -12.53
CA HIS A 15 -0.83 -5.47 -13.24
C HIS A 15 0.12 -6.48 -12.60
N TRP A 16 0.32 -6.39 -11.29
CA TRP A 16 1.22 -7.32 -10.58
C TRP A 16 0.70 -8.75 -10.59
N GLN A 17 -0.60 -8.92 -10.44
CA GLN A 17 -1.21 -10.24 -10.45
C GLN A 17 -0.94 -10.97 -11.76
N GLN A 18 -0.86 -10.24 -12.87
CA GLN A 18 -0.61 -10.80 -14.19
C GLN A 18 0.87 -10.93 -14.52
N THR A 19 1.73 -10.13 -13.92
CA THR A 19 3.13 -10.02 -14.35
C THR A 19 4.17 -10.48 -13.36
N ASP A 20 3.87 -10.47 -12.05
CA ASP A 20 4.87 -10.80 -11.03
C ASP A 20 4.23 -11.35 -9.76
N LYS A 21 4.33 -12.66 -9.59
CA LYS A 21 3.73 -13.35 -8.44
C LYS A 21 4.42 -13.00 -7.12
N HIS A 22 5.72 -12.70 -7.15
CA HIS A 22 6.46 -12.34 -5.95
C HIS A 22 6.01 -10.99 -5.41
N ILE A 23 5.84 -10.02 -6.31
CA ILE A 23 5.34 -8.70 -5.92
C ILE A 23 3.91 -8.80 -5.44
N THR A 24 3.05 -9.57 -6.10
CA THR A 24 1.68 -9.78 -5.66
C THR A 24 1.62 -10.35 -4.25
N ARG A 25 2.45 -11.35 -3.96
CA ARG A 25 2.52 -11.95 -2.62
C ARG A 25 3.01 -10.95 -1.59
N ARG A 26 4.00 -10.15 -1.94
CA ARG A 26 4.52 -9.10 -1.06
C ARG A 26 3.44 -8.08 -0.72
N ILE A 27 2.66 -7.69 -1.71
CA ILE A 27 1.53 -6.76 -1.49
C ILE A 27 0.51 -7.37 -0.52
N HIS A 28 0.20 -8.67 -0.66
CA HIS A 28 -0.70 -9.34 0.27
C HIS A 28 -0.17 -9.29 1.70
N GLU A 29 1.12 -9.54 1.88
CA GLU A 29 1.76 -9.47 3.19
C GLU A 29 1.69 -8.08 3.78
N LEU A 30 1.97 -7.06 2.97
CA LEU A 30 1.92 -5.66 3.41
C LEU A 30 0.52 -5.26 3.82
N ILE A 31 -0.49 -5.60 3.03
CA ILE A 31 -1.88 -5.28 3.35
C ILE A 31 -2.28 -5.95 4.66
N LYS A 32 -1.97 -7.22 4.80
CA LYS A 32 -2.29 -7.98 6.02
C LYS A 32 -1.64 -7.37 7.25
N ASP A 33 -0.36 -7.03 7.16
CA ASP A 33 0.37 -6.42 8.26
C ASP A 33 -0.18 -5.03 8.60
N THR A 34 -0.52 -4.25 7.57
CA THR A 34 -1.07 -2.91 7.74
C THR A 34 -2.43 -2.92 8.43
N THR A 35 -3.27 -3.93 8.17
CA THR A 35 -4.56 -4.05 8.86
C THR A 35 -4.40 -4.32 10.34
N ARG A 36 -3.30 -4.93 10.76
CA ARG A 36 -2.99 -5.18 12.18
C ARG A 36 -2.33 -3.99 12.84
N ASN A 37 -1.36 -3.39 12.14
CA ASN A 37 -0.53 -2.31 12.67
C ASN A 37 -0.34 -1.26 11.59
N PRO A 38 -1.29 -0.30 11.46
CA PRO A 38 -1.25 0.66 10.34
C PRO A 38 0.01 1.52 10.29
N PHE A 39 0.68 1.75 11.42
CA PHE A 39 1.76 2.72 11.49
C PHE A 39 3.10 2.09 11.90
N SER A 40 3.17 0.78 11.98
CA SER A 40 4.41 0.07 12.31
C SER A 40 4.39 -1.30 11.62
N GLY A 41 5.56 -1.94 11.52
CA GLY A 41 5.65 -3.28 10.97
C GLY A 41 6.53 -3.35 9.74
N ILE A 42 6.23 -4.29 8.84
CA ILE A 42 7.08 -4.58 7.69
C ILE A 42 7.01 -3.50 6.61
N GLY A 43 8.04 -3.41 5.79
CA GLY A 43 8.06 -2.48 4.67
C GLY A 43 8.40 -1.04 5.03
N LYS A 44 8.91 -0.80 6.24
CA LYS A 44 9.32 0.54 6.70
C LYS A 44 8.20 1.57 6.54
N PRO A 45 7.08 1.40 7.26
CA PRO A 45 5.99 2.38 7.15
C PRO A 45 6.44 3.76 7.59
N GLU A 46 6.13 4.77 6.77
CA GLU A 46 6.47 6.15 7.09
C GLU A 46 5.37 7.11 6.61
N PRO A 47 5.12 8.18 7.38
CA PRO A 47 4.14 9.18 6.96
C PRO A 47 4.69 10.04 5.83
N LEU A 48 3.81 10.41 4.91
CA LEU A 48 4.15 11.29 3.80
C LEU A 48 3.86 12.75 4.17
N ARG A 49 4.41 13.67 3.38
CA ARG A 49 4.38 15.10 3.69
C ARG A 49 3.73 15.90 2.56
N PHE A 50 3.52 17.18 2.82
CA PHE A 50 3.02 18.17 1.85
C PHE A 50 1.68 17.75 1.26
N ALA A 51 1.57 17.68 -0.05
CA ALA A 51 0.34 17.32 -0.73
C ALA A 51 -0.19 15.92 -0.36
N LEU A 52 0.70 15.05 0.13
CA LEU A 52 0.35 13.69 0.54
C LEU A 52 0.23 13.53 2.05
N ALA A 53 0.16 14.64 2.79
CA ALA A 53 -0.01 14.59 4.24
C ALA A 53 -1.27 13.80 4.61
N GLY A 54 -1.14 12.91 5.60
CA GLY A 54 -2.21 11.99 5.99
C GLY A 54 -2.10 10.62 5.38
N PHE A 55 -1.33 10.50 4.30
CA PHE A 55 -1.01 9.20 3.71
C PHE A 55 0.28 8.65 4.29
N TRP A 56 0.45 7.34 4.17
CA TRP A 56 1.63 6.60 4.58
C TRP A 56 2.11 5.76 3.41
N SER A 57 3.38 5.35 3.45
CA SER A 57 3.90 4.42 2.47
C SER A 57 4.61 3.26 3.13
N ARG A 58 4.60 2.11 2.46
CA ARG A 58 5.44 0.96 2.78
C ARG A 58 6.14 0.49 1.53
N ARG A 59 7.34 -0.02 1.69
CA ARG A 59 8.12 -0.53 0.57
C ARG A 59 7.61 -1.89 0.11
N ILE A 60 7.24 -1.98 -1.16
CA ILE A 60 6.98 -3.26 -1.81
C ILE A 60 8.35 -3.87 -2.16
N ASN A 61 9.20 -3.09 -2.79
CA ASN A 61 10.61 -3.39 -3.07
C ASN A 61 11.39 -2.08 -3.16
N GLY A 62 12.60 -2.10 -3.72
CA GLY A 62 13.43 -0.89 -3.83
C GLY A 62 12.79 0.19 -4.69
N GLU A 63 11.99 -0.18 -5.68
CA GLU A 63 11.42 0.73 -6.66
C GLU A 63 9.95 1.10 -6.39
N HIS A 64 9.18 0.16 -5.84
CA HIS A 64 7.73 0.33 -5.73
C HIS A 64 7.26 0.50 -4.30
N ARG A 65 6.20 1.29 -4.14
CA ARG A 65 5.62 1.62 -2.82
C ARG A 65 4.13 1.34 -2.78
N MET A 66 3.67 0.91 -1.62
CA MET A 66 2.25 0.88 -1.28
C MET A 66 1.94 2.20 -0.56
N VAL A 67 1.10 3.03 -1.15
CA VAL A 67 0.65 4.27 -0.54
C VAL A 67 -0.76 4.06 -0.01
N TYR A 68 -0.99 4.42 1.25
CA TYR A 68 -2.26 4.15 1.90
C TYR A 68 -2.61 5.22 2.93
N LYS A 69 -3.88 5.20 3.34
CA LYS A 69 -4.40 6.09 4.36
C LYS A 69 -5.39 5.32 5.23
N VAL A 70 -5.37 5.60 6.54
CA VAL A 70 -6.35 5.03 7.46
C VAL A 70 -7.39 6.08 7.77
N GLU A 71 -8.66 5.77 7.52
CA GLU A 71 -9.78 6.63 7.84
C GLU A 71 -10.83 5.81 8.60
N GLY A 72 -10.96 6.09 9.91
CA GLY A 72 -11.83 5.30 10.76
C GLY A 72 -11.41 3.83 10.75
N ASN A 73 -12.33 2.94 10.41
CA ASN A 73 -12.04 1.51 10.29
C ASN A 73 -11.79 1.09 8.83
N ASN A 74 -11.33 2.02 8.00
CA ASN A 74 -11.05 1.75 6.60
C ASN A 74 -9.57 1.91 6.28
N LEU A 75 -9.03 1.00 5.48
CA LEU A 75 -7.71 1.12 4.90
C LEU A 75 -7.89 1.45 3.43
N LEU A 76 -7.55 2.68 3.07
CA LEU A 76 -7.61 3.14 1.69
C LEU A 76 -6.25 2.90 1.04
N LEU A 77 -6.22 2.09 -0.01
CA LEU A 77 -5.02 1.84 -0.81
C LEU A 77 -5.06 2.78 -2.00
N ALA A 78 -4.08 3.69 -2.07
CA ALA A 78 -4.06 4.71 -3.11
C ALA A 78 -3.23 4.29 -4.32
N GLN A 79 -2.16 3.54 -4.09
CA GLN A 79 -1.24 3.15 -5.16
C GLN A 79 -0.41 1.95 -4.70
N LEU A 80 -0.06 1.07 -5.66
CA LEU A 80 0.72 -0.13 -5.40
C LEU A 80 1.85 -0.30 -6.42
N ARG A 81 2.28 0.78 -7.06
CA ARG A 81 3.29 0.74 -8.09
C ARG A 81 4.00 2.09 -8.16
N TYR A 82 5.29 2.06 -8.52
CA TYR A 82 6.16 3.23 -8.61
C TYR A 82 6.42 3.90 -7.26
N HIS A 83 7.22 4.94 -7.31
CA HIS A 83 7.48 5.83 -6.20
C HIS A 83 6.47 6.99 -6.23
N TYR A 84 6.23 7.58 -5.11
CA TYR A 84 5.34 8.74 -5.02
C TYR A 84 6.13 10.04 -5.20
#